data_3356f2758b129f0fd9fb7f50e02a86e6
#
_entry.id   3356f2758b129f0fd9fb7f50e02a86e6
#
_cell.length_a   1.000
_cell.length_b   1.000
_cell.length_c   1.000
_cell.angle_alpha   90.00
_cell.angle_beta   90.00
_cell.angle_gamma   90.00
#
_symmetry.space_group_name_H-M   'P 1'
#
loop_
_entity.id
_entity.type
_entity.pdbx_description
1 polymer ?
#
loop_
_entity_poly.entity_id
_entity_poly.type
_entity_poly.pdbx_seq_one_letter_code
_entity_poly.pdbx_strand_id
1 'polypeptide(L)'
;MTKDMTQGSPLKLILAFAVPLMLGSLFQQFYNLADTIIVGRFVGVEALAAVGSVGGLNYLVLGFVNGIACGFSIPISWTFGAKDYSQMRRYTANTVWLSIVFAVVLTIVTVALTRPILVWTNTPANIIDLADIYVRTIFWGIPFTLLYNVTSALMRALGDSKRPLYFLLMASFLNIGLDLLCIIVFKMGVFGASFATVFSQAVAGFGSLWYIARHYHELRWSKEEGKLSCDHCLKLCNMGIPMGLQCSITAIGSVVLQGAVNGLGSDIVAAQTAGGKAAQFLSVPLESIGTAMTTYASQNLGAHDLKRVNRGVNTALGIGCVYSIASFIILRFADKLLIGLFLDAGEVEIMANAQSFIFWNSVFYIPLAVLIIYRYTIQGLGYSGLAMFAGVAEMVARAMVGFLFVPLWGYFAACIANPVAWFFACFFLIPAYFVVRKKLMNEKENQKGHAVRNSL
;
A
#
# COMPACT_ATOMS: atom_id res chain seq x y z
N MET A 1 -22.05 4.59 4.23
CA MET A 1 -22.97 4.85 3.13
C MET A 1 -22.15 5.26 1.92
N THR A 2 -22.47 4.70 0.78
CA THR A 2 -21.78 4.92 -0.49
C THR A 2 -21.71 6.41 -0.82
N LYS A 3 -20.56 6.89 -1.33
CA LYS A 3 -20.38 8.28 -1.70
C LYS A 3 -20.01 8.36 -3.17
N ASP A 4 -20.89 8.96 -3.95
CA ASP A 4 -20.64 9.22 -5.36
C ASP A 4 -19.58 10.33 -5.51
N MET A 5 -18.42 9.98 -6.05
CA MET A 5 -17.32 10.92 -6.28
C MET A 5 -17.43 11.63 -7.63
N THR A 6 -18.49 11.35 -8.41
CA THR A 6 -18.74 12.00 -9.69
C THR A 6 -19.43 13.36 -9.54
N GLN A 7 -19.90 13.73 -8.35
CA GLN A 7 -20.60 14.97 -8.06
C GLN A 7 -19.99 15.75 -6.91
N GLY A 8 -20.06 17.08 -6.93
CA GLY A 8 -19.54 17.97 -5.91
C GLY A 8 -18.10 18.44 -6.13
N SER A 9 -17.52 19.15 -5.15
CA SER A 9 -16.16 19.71 -5.23
C SER A 9 -15.09 18.63 -5.14
N PRO A 10 -14.14 18.52 -6.09
CA PRO A 10 -13.03 17.56 -6.04
C PRO A 10 -12.25 17.67 -4.73
N LEU A 11 -11.93 18.87 -4.26
CA LEU A 11 -11.20 19.11 -3.03
C LEU A 11 -11.87 18.46 -1.81
N LYS A 12 -13.18 18.73 -1.63
CA LYS A 12 -13.93 18.18 -0.49
C LYS A 12 -14.06 16.67 -0.58
N LEU A 13 -14.20 16.11 -1.78
CA LEU A 13 -14.33 14.67 -1.99
C LEU A 13 -13.03 13.93 -1.69
N ILE A 14 -11.92 14.42 -2.26
CA ILE A 14 -10.60 13.82 -2.09
C ILE A 14 -10.18 13.87 -0.61
N LEU A 15 -10.30 15.03 0.05
CA LEU A 15 -9.93 15.16 1.47
C LEU A 15 -10.84 14.33 2.38
N ALA A 16 -12.17 14.36 2.17
CA ALA A 16 -13.10 13.59 2.99
C ALA A 16 -12.89 12.07 2.86
N PHE A 17 -12.33 11.61 1.74
CA PHE A 17 -11.97 10.21 1.53
C PHE A 17 -10.57 9.89 2.05
N ALA A 18 -9.58 10.77 1.81
CA ALA A 18 -8.19 10.57 2.21
C ALA A 18 -7.98 10.62 3.74
N VAL A 19 -8.67 11.52 4.46
CA VAL A 19 -8.49 11.68 5.91
C VAL A 19 -8.78 10.40 6.71
N PRO A 20 -9.91 9.68 6.51
CA PRO A 20 -10.12 8.40 7.17
C PRO A 20 -9.06 7.36 6.83
N LEU A 21 -8.59 7.29 5.57
CA LEU A 21 -7.52 6.38 5.17
C LEU A 21 -6.21 6.72 5.87
N MET A 22 -5.86 7.99 5.92
CA MET A 22 -4.67 8.48 6.62
C MET A 22 -4.69 8.09 8.10
N LEU A 23 -5.82 8.33 8.78
CA LEU A 23 -5.98 7.93 10.18
C LEU A 23 -5.83 6.42 10.34
N GLY A 24 -6.44 5.61 9.47
CA GLY A 24 -6.30 4.16 9.47
C GLY A 24 -4.84 3.71 9.31
N SER A 25 -4.13 4.28 8.35
CA SER A 25 -2.73 3.94 8.12
C SER A 25 -1.81 4.39 9.27
N LEU A 26 -2.07 5.54 9.88
CA LEU A 26 -1.33 5.98 11.08
C LEU A 26 -1.58 5.03 12.26
N PHE A 27 -2.83 4.64 12.52
CA PHE A 27 -3.13 3.64 13.56
C PHE A 27 -2.47 2.29 13.27
N GLN A 28 -2.39 1.90 12.00
CA GLN A 28 -1.67 0.69 11.60
C GLN A 28 -0.18 0.76 11.93
N GLN A 29 0.45 1.91 11.72
CA GLN A 29 1.86 2.10 12.12
C GLN A 29 2.04 2.03 13.63
N PHE A 30 1.13 2.63 14.40
CA PHE A 30 1.18 2.56 15.86
C PHE A 30 1.00 1.15 16.40
N TYR A 31 0.06 0.36 15.86
CA TYR A 31 -0.08 -1.00 16.33
C TYR A 31 1.10 -1.89 15.95
N ASN A 32 1.69 -1.73 14.76
CA ASN A 32 2.92 -2.43 14.37
C ASN A 32 4.09 -2.13 15.33
N LEU A 33 4.18 -0.87 15.76
CA LEU A 33 5.17 -0.47 16.77
C LEU A 33 4.87 -1.12 18.13
N ALA A 34 3.61 -1.12 18.55
CA ALA A 34 3.19 -1.75 19.82
C ALA A 34 3.50 -3.26 19.83
N ASP A 35 3.17 -3.98 18.74
CA ASP A 35 3.47 -5.41 18.56
C ASP A 35 5.00 -5.65 18.70
N THR A 36 5.81 -4.85 18.02
CA THR A 36 7.28 -4.95 18.11
C THR A 36 7.78 -4.74 19.54
N ILE A 37 7.23 -3.76 20.27
CA ILE A 37 7.60 -3.50 21.68
C ILE A 37 7.16 -4.65 22.59
N ILE A 38 5.95 -5.18 22.40
CA ILE A 38 5.43 -6.30 23.20
C ILE A 38 6.31 -7.54 23.00
N VAL A 39 6.62 -7.90 21.76
CA VAL A 39 7.50 -9.04 21.46
C VAL A 39 8.89 -8.83 22.05
N GLY A 40 9.50 -7.67 21.84
CA GLY A 40 10.86 -7.40 22.35
C GLY A 40 10.94 -7.40 23.87
N ARG A 41 9.94 -6.88 24.58
CA ARG A 41 9.94 -6.74 26.03
C ARG A 41 9.55 -8.02 26.78
N PHE A 42 8.61 -8.79 26.23
CA PHE A 42 8.02 -9.93 26.94
C PHE A 42 8.45 -11.30 26.40
N VAL A 43 8.89 -11.40 25.14
CA VAL A 43 9.39 -12.66 24.57
C VAL A 43 10.93 -12.68 24.58
N GLY A 44 11.56 -11.54 24.27
CA GLY A 44 13.02 -11.38 24.36
C GLY A 44 13.67 -10.94 23.06
N VAL A 45 15.00 -10.70 23.14
CA VAL A 45 15.79 -10.11 22.05
C VAL A 45 15.87 -11.02 20.82
N GLU A 46 15.98 -12.34 21.01
CA GLU A 46 16.01 -13.29 19.89
C GLU A 46 14.70 -13.32 19.11
N ALA A 47 13.57 -13.25 19.82
CA ALA A 47 12.24 -13.15 19.19
C ALA A 47 12.08 -11.84 18.40
N LEU A 48 12.54 -10.74 18.96
CA LEU A 48 12.54 -9.44 18.27
C LEU A 48 13.42 -9.47 17.02
N ALA A 49 14.61 -10.07 17.11
CA ALA A 49 15.50 -10.25 15.98
C ALA A 49 14.88 -11.15 14.90
N ALA A 50 14.20 -12.23 15.31
CA ALA A 50 13.48 -13.11 14.38
C ALA A 50 12.37 -12.39 13.63
N VAL A 51 11.48 -11.66 14.32
CA VAL A 51 10.40 -10.86 13.72
C VAL A 51 10.97 -9.76 12.82
N GLY A 52 12.03 -9.09 13.26
CA GLY A 52 12.69 -8.03 12.48
C GLY A 52 13.31 -8.54 11.18
N SER A 53 13.98 -9.71 11.23
CA SER A 53 14.66 -10.31 10.06
C SER A 53 13.71 -10.65 8.91
N VAL A 54 12.45 -10.95 9.21
CA VAL A 54 11.43 -11.33 8.22
C VAL A 54 10.54 -10.19 7.74
N GLY A 55 10.76 -8.97 8.26
CA GLY A 55 9.94 -7.80 7.91
C GLY A 55 9.88 -7.51 6.41
N GLY A 56 11.02 -7.62 5.73
CA GLY A 56 11.11 -7.45 4.26
C GLY A 56 10.32 -8.50 3.49
N LEU A 57 10.37 -9.77 3.91
CA LEU A 57 9.63 -10.87 3.31
C LEU A 57 8.12 -10.69 3.50
N ASN A 58 7.69 -10.32 4.71
CA ASN A 58 6.30 -10.01 5.00
C ASN A 58 5.79 -8.84 4.15
N TYR A 59 6.57 -7.77 4.02
CA TYR A 59 6.19 -6.62 3.21
C TYR A 59 6.04 -6.98 1.72
N LEU A 60 6.93 -7.84 1.20
CA LEU A 60 6.87 -8.32 -0.18
C LEU A 60 5.59 -9.12 -0.44
N VAL A 61 5.27 -10.09 0.43
CA VAL A 61 4.12 -10.98 0.23
C VAL A 61 2.79 -10.27 0.56
N LEU A 62 2.70 -9.61 1.71
CA LEU A 62 1.46 -8.93 2.12
C LEU A 62 1.21 -7.67 1.28
N GLY A 63 2.26 -7.00 0.81
CA GLY A 63 2.16 -5.92 -0.18
C GLY A 63 1.56 -6.39 -1.49
N PHE A 64 1.97 -7.57 -1.99
CA PHE A 64 1.38 -8.20 -3.16
C PHE A 64 -0.10 -8.51 -2.96
N VAL A 65 -0.48 -9.09 -1.82
CA VAL A 65 -1.87 -9.38 -1.43
C VAL A 65 -2.72 -8.10 -1.41
N ASN A 66 -2.21 -7.03 -0.80
CA ASN A 66 -2.90 -5.73 -0.76
C ASN A 66 -3.04 -5.10 -2.16
N GLY A 67 -1.98 -5.16 -2.97
CA GLY A 67 -2.00 -4.65 -4.35
C GLY A 67 -3.04 -5.35 -5.22
N ILE A 68 -3.14 -6.69 -5.13
CA ILE A 68 -4.19 -7.47 -5.82
C ILE A 68 -5.59 -7.00 -5.40
N ALA A 69 -5.84 -6.89 -4.10
CA ALA A 69 -7.14 -6.46 -3.58
C ALA A 69 -7.53 -5.06 -4.07
N CYS A 70 -6.58 -4.12 -4.06
CA CYS A 70 -6.78 -2.77 -4.59
C CYS A 70 -7.05 -2.79 -6.10
N GLY A 71 -6.32 -3.60 -6.88
CA GLY A 71 -6.51 -3.72 -8.32
C GLY A 71 -7.86 -4.30 -8.71
N PHE A 72 -8.34 -5.31 -7.98
CA PHE A 72 -9.66 -5.90 -8.20
C PHE A 72 -10.80 -4.91 -7.96
N SER A 73 -10.61 -3.91 -7.13
CA SER A 73 -11.63 -2.90 -6.85
C SER A 73 -11.81 -1.86 -7.97
N ILE A 74 -10.86 -1.73 -8.91
CA ILE A 74 -10.88 -0.71 -9.97
C ILE A 74 -12.05 -0.90 -10.94
N PRO A 75 -12.27 -2.09 -11.55
CA PRO A 75 -13.42 -2.31 -12.43
C PRO A 75 -14.78 -2.13 -11.72
N ILE A 76 -14.83 -2.45 -10.43
CA ILE A 76 -16.02 -2.26 -9.59
C ILE A 76 -16.31 -0.77 -9.41
N SER A 77 -15.26 0.02 -9.17
CA SER A 77 -15.36 1.49 -9.06
C SER A 77 -15.80 2.15 -10.38
N TRP A 78 -15.33 1.65 -11.54
CA TRP A 78 -15.80 2.14 -12.86
C TRP A 78 -17.28 1.89 -13.06
N THR A 79 -17.71 0.65 -12.84
CA THR A 79 -19.12 0.26 -13.05
C THR A 79 -20.05 0.96 -12.06
N PHE A 80 -19.57 1.23 -10.83
CA PHE A 80 -20.29 2.08 -9.88
C PHE A 80 -20.44 3.52 -10.40
N GLY A 81 -19.36 4.12 -10.89
CA GLY A 81 -19.39 5.46 -11.52
C GLY A 81 -20.26 5.56 -12.77
N ALA A 82 -20.30 4.48 -13.56
CA ALA A 82 -21.18 4.34 -14.72
C ALA A 82 -22.64 4.07 -14.35
N LYS A 83 -22.94 3.79 -13.07
CA LYS A 83 -24.25 3.33 -12.59
C LYS A 83 -24.70 2.01 -13.21
N ASP A 84 -23.76 1.21 -13.74
CA ASP A 84 -24.03 -0.13 -14.26
C ASP A 84 -23.88 -1.17 -13.12
N TYR A 85 -24.93 -1.26 -12.33
CA TYR A 85 -24.94 -2.14 -11.15
C TYR A 85 -24.90 -3.64 -11.52
N SER A 86 -25.38 -4.02 -12.72
CA SER A 86 -25.32 -5.43 -13.15
C SER A 86 -23.87 -5.85 -13.41
N GLN A 87 -23.11 -5.07 -14.17
CA GLN A 87 -21.68 -5.33 -14.38
C GLN A 87 -20.89 -5.22 -13.08
N MET A 88 -21.22 -4.28 -12.21
CA MET A 88 -20.60 -4.13 -10.89
C MET A 88 -20.74 -5.42 -10.06
N ARG A 89 -21.93 -6.03 -10.03
CA ARG A 89 -22.18 -7.28 -9.32
C ARG A 89 -21.43 -8.45 -9.94
N ARG A 90 -21.33 -8.52 -11.27
CA ARG A 90 -20.51 -9.53 -11.98
C ARG A 90 -19.02 -9.40 -11.61
N TYR A 91 -18.46 -8.20 -11.62
CA TYR A 91 -17.08 -7.98 -11.18
C TYR A 91 -16.90 -8.32 -9.70
N THR A 92 -17.85 -7.97 -8.84
CA THR A 92 -17.78 -8.31 -7.41
C THR A 92 -17.78 -9.83 -7.19
N ALA A 93 -18.67 -10.58 -7.86
CA ALA A 93 -18.72 -12.04 -7.77
C ALA A 93 -17.41 -12.68 -8.26
N ASN A 94 -16.91 -12.23 -9.41
CA ASN A 94 -15.64 -12.75 -9.96
C ASN A 94 -14.43 -12.35 -9.09
N THR A 95 -14.46 -11.22 -8.40
CA THR A 95 -13.47 -10.84 -7.38
C THR A 95 -13.46 -11.83 -6.23
N VAL A 96 -14.62 -12.28 -5.75
CA VAL A 96 -14.68 -13.30 -4.68
C VAL A 96 -14.07 -14.62 -5.16
N TRP A 97 -14.43 -15.10 -6.34
CA TRP A 97 -13.86 -16.34 -6.90
C TRP A 97 -12.33 -16.26 -7.06
N LEU A 98 -11.83 -15.18 -7.64
CA LEU A 98 -10.40 -14.99 -7.79
C LEU A 98 -9.69 -14.85 -6.43
N SER A 99 -10.30 -14.17 -5.47
CA SER A 99 -9.73 -14.03 -4.13
C SER A 99 -9.57 -15.37 -3.44
N ILE A 100 -10.52 -16.31 -3.60
CA ILE A 100 -10.39 -17.66 -3.05
C ILE A 100 -9.21 -18.38 -3.72
N VAL A 101 -9.09 -18.31 -5.05
CA VAL A 101 -7.99 -18.95 -5.79
C VAL A 101 -6.64 -18.37 -5.36
N PHE A 102 -6.52 -17.03 -5.33
CA PHE A 102 -5.28 -16.38 -4.88
C PHE A 102 -4.96 -16.68 -3.42
N ALA A 103 -5.95 -16.70 -2.52
CA ALA A 103 -5.75 -17.06 -1.13
C ALA A 103 -5.15 -18.47 -1.00
N VAL A 104 -5.71 -19.46 -1.68
CA VAL A 104 -5.22 -20.84 -1.63
C VAL A 104 -3.82 -20.96 -2.23
N VAL A 105 -3.63 -20.45 -3.45
CA VAL A 105 -2.34 -20.53 -4.17
C VAL A 105 -1.24 -19.82 -3.41
N LEU A 106 -1.47 -18.57 -2.97
CA LEU A 106 -0.46 -17.80 -2.24
C LEU A 106 -0.13 -18.46 -0.90
N THR A 107 -1.13 -18.93 -0.16
CA THR A 107 -0.88 -19.62 1.11
C THR A 107 -0.01 -20.87 0.90
N ILE A 108 -0.36 -21.73 -0.03
CA ILE A 108 0.40 -22.97 -0.29
C ILE A 108 1.84 -22.62 -0.71
N VAL A 109 2.01 -21.71 -1.67
CA VAL A 109 3.33 -21.34 -2.20
C VAL A 109 4.19 -20.70 -1.13
N THR A 110 3.66 -19.72 -0.39
CA THR A 110 4.44 -18.99 0.59
C THR A 110 4.79 -19.84 1.80
N VAL A 111 3.86 -20.66 2.31
CA VAL A 111 4.12 -21.60 3.43
C VAL A 111 5.16 -22.66 3.03
N ALA A 112 5.08 -23.21 1.83
CA ALA A 112 6.06 -24.17 1.35
C ALA A 112 7.45 -23.57 1.16
N LEU A 113 7.53 -22.31 0.72
CA LEU A 113 8.79 -21.62 0.47
C LEU A 113 9.38 -20.89 1.69
N THR A 114 8.67 -20.79 2.82
CA THR A 114 9.14 -20.04 4.00
C THR A 114 10.53 -20.49 4.45
N ARG A 115 10.70 -21.77 4.77
CA ARG A 115 11.99 -22.30 5.25
C ARG A 115 13.12 -22.17 4.22
N PRO A 116 12.92 -22.56 2.93
CA PRO A 116 13.91 -22.33 1.89
C PRO A 116 14.35 -20.87 1.77
N ILE A 117 13.42 -19.91 1.83
CA ILE A 117 13.72 -18.48 1.71
C ILE A 117 14.55 -18.02 2.93
N LEU A 118 14.20 -18.43 4.15
CA LEU A 118 14.96 -18.08 5.36
C LEU A 118 16.40 -18.59 5.30
N VAL A 119 16.61 -19.81 4.79
CA VAL A 119 17.96 -20.34 4.57
C VAL A 119 18.69 -19.55 3.49
N TRP A 120 18.03 -19.24 2.37
CA TRP A 120 18.64 -18.50 1.28
C TRP A 120 18.99 -17.04 1.65
N THR A 121 18.22 -16.43 2.54
CA THR A 121 18.50 -15.08 3.07
C THR A 121 19.56 -15.09 4.18
N ASN A 122 20.21 -16.24 4.47
CA ASN A 122 21.21 -16.40 5.52
C ASN A 122 20.69 -15.94 6.90
N THR A 123 19.44 -16.27 7.23
CA THR A 123 18.90 -16.03 8.58
C THR A 123 19.73 -16.81 9.61
N PRO A 124 20.24 -16.16 10.70
CA PRO A 124 21.08 -16.82 11.70
C PRO A 124 20.41 -18.05 12.32
N ALA A 125 21.21 -19.10 12.58
CA ALA A 125 20.71 -20.39 13.04
C ALA A 125 19.99 -20.32 14.40
N ASN A 126 20.37 -19.39 15.27
CA ASN A 126 19.74 -19.20 16.58
C ASN A 126 18.34 -18.59 16.54
N ILE A 127 17.95 -17.92 15.43
CA ILE A 127 16.65 -17.28 15.31
C ILE A 127 15.78 -17.85 14.17
N ILE A 128 16.34 -18.70 13.30
CA ILE A 128 15.64 -19.18 12.09
C ILE A 128 14.37 -19.96 12.42
N ASP A 129 14.35 -20.72 13.52
CA ASP A 129 13.18 -21.48 13.93
C ASP A 129 12.06 -20.57 14.45
N LEU A 130 12.40 -19.52 15.19
CA LEU A 130 11.45 -18.50 15.63
C LEU A 130 10.90 -17.71 14.44
N ALA A 131 11.76 -17.35 13.50
CA ALA A 131 11.39 -16.66 12.26
C ALA A 131 10.46 -17.54 11.40
N ASP A 132 10.75 -18.83 11.24
CA ASP A 132 9.92 -19.77 10.50
C ASP A 132 8.52 -19.90 11.13
N ILE A 133 8.43 -20.08 12.44
CA ILE A 133 7.15 -20.15 13.17
C ILE A 133 6.33 -18.87 12.93
N TYR A 134 6.95 -17.71 13.10
CA TYR A 134 6.27 -16.42 12.95
C TYR A 134 5.73 -16.22 11.54
N VAL A 135 6.60 -16.32 10.52
CA VAL A 135 6.23 -16.06 9.12
C VAL A 135 5.26 -17.11 8.60
N ARG A 136 5.49 -18.38 8.92
CA ARG A 136 4.60 -19.47 8.49
C ARG A 136 3.19 -19.28 9.04
N THR A 137 3.05 -18.84 10.30
CA THR A 137 1.75 -18.51 10.89
C THR A 137 1.09 -17.33 10.17
N ILE A 138 1.84 -16.25 9.89
CA ILE A 138 1.33 -15.11 9.12
C ILE A 138 0.87 -15.55 7.72
N PHE A 139 1.62 -16.41 7.04
CA PHE A 139 1.27 -16.88 5.70
C PHE A 139 0.07 -17.83 5.70
N TRP A 140 -0.14 -18.64 6.72
CA TRP A 140 -1.40 -19.34 6.93
C TRP A 140 -2.58 -18.39 7.11
N GLY A 141 -2.32 -17.17 7.58
CA GLY A 141 -3.30 -16.10 7.72
C GLY A 141 -3.62 -15.33 6.43
N ILE A 142 -2.92 -15.58 5.30
CA ILE A 142 -3.16 -14.89 4.02
C ILE A 142 -4.63 -14.88 3.60
N PRO A 143 -5.42 -15.97 3.73
CA PRO A 143 -6.84 -15.94 3.38
C PRO A 143 -7.63 -14.87 4.14
N PHE A 144 -7.35 -14.66 5.41
CA PHE A 144 -8.03 -13.68 6.25
C PHE A 144 -7.57 -12.26 5.95
N THR A 145 -6.26 -12.08 5.72
CA THR A 145 -5.69 -10.80 5.29
C THR A 145 -6.25 -10.38 3.92
N LEU A 146 -6.33 -11.31 2.97
CA LEU A 146 -6.92 -11.04 1.66
C LEU A 146 -8.41 -10.73 1.77
N LEU A 147 -9.15 -11.47 2.60
CA LEU A 147 -10.57 -11.22 2.86
C LEU A 147 -10.80 -9.79 3.37
N TYR A 148 -10.03 -9.36 4.39
CA TYR A 148 -10.12 -7.99 4.90
C TYR A 148 -9.74 -6.95 3.85
N ASN A 149 -8.64 -7.16 3.11
CA ASN A 149 -8.18 -6.22 2.09
C ASN A 149 -9.19 -6.07 0.95
N VAL A 150 -9.76 -7.18 0.47
CA VAL A 150 -10.78 -7.18 -0.60
C VAL A 150 -12.06 -6.51 -0.14
N THR A 151 -12.59 -6.85 1.04
CA THR A 151 -13.81 -6.22 1.57
C THR A 151 -13.61 -4.73 1.82
N SER A 152 -12.44 -4.32 2.32
CA SER A 152 -12.07 -2.92 2.46
C SER A 152 -11.96 -2.20 1.11
N ALA A 153 -11.36 -2.86 0.11
CA ALA A 153 -11.25 -2.31 -1.25
C ALA A 153 -12.62 -2.17 -1.93
N LEU A 154 -13.54 -3.12 -1.72
CA LEU A 154 -14.93 -3.04 -2.20
C LEU A 154 -15.66 -1.82 -1.60
N MET A 155 -15.56 -1.62 -0.29
CA MET A 155 -16.17 -0.44 0.36
C MET A 155 -15.57 0.86 -0.19
N ARG A 156 -14.24 0.91 -0.38
CA ARG A 156 -13.56 2.06 -0.99
C ARG A 156 -13.99 2.29 -2.44
N ALA A 157 -14.19 1.25 -3.24
CA ALA A 157 -14.66 1.36 -4.61
C ALA A 157 -16.01 2.08 -4.73
N LEU A 158 -16.88 1.90 -3.73
CA LEU A 158 -18.17 2.59 -3.61
C LEU A 158 -18.09 3.94 -2.88
N GLY A 159 -16.87 4.45 -2.65
CA GLY A 159 -16.64 5.76 -2.04
C GLY A 159 -16.71 5.80 -0.51
N ASP A 160 -16.75 4.66 0.17
CA ASP A 160 -16.75 4.61 1.64
C ASP A 160 -15.33 4.28 2.18
N SER A 161 -14.67 5.28 2.73
CA SER A 161 -13.37 5.13 3.41
C SER A 161 -13.48 5.05 4.93
N LYS A 162 -14.65 5.36 5.51
CA LYS A 162 -14.85 5.38 6.97
C LYS A 162 -15.05 3.98 7.55
N ARG A 163 -15.81 3.13 6.87
CA ARG A 163 -16.10 1.79 7.37
C ARG A 163 -14.85 0.90 7.42
N PRO A 164 -13.99 0.86 6.39
CA PRO A 164 -12.69 0.19 6.50
C PRO A 164 -11.86 0.66 7.69
N LEU A 165 -11.85 1.97 7.98
CA LEU A 165 -11.17 2.51 9.16
C LEU A 165 -11.71 1.90 10.47
N TYR A 166 -13.03 1.80 10.65
CA TYR A 166 -13.59 1.26 11.88
C TYR A 166 -13.21 -0.21 12.10
N PHE A 167 -13.23 -1.03 11.03
CA PHE A 167 -12.79 -2.42 11.11
C PHE A 167 -11.30 -2.53 11.38
N LEU A 168 -10.48 -1.63 10.81
CA LEU A 168 -9.05 -1.58 11.08
C LEU A 168 -8.76 -1.21 12.54
N LEU A 169 -9.44 -0.19 13.08
CA LEU A 169 -9.31 0.19 14.49
C LEU A 169 -9.70 -0.96 15.42
N MET A 170 -10.84 -1.61 15.14
CA MET A 170 -11.28 -2.78 15.91
C MET A 170 -10.23 -3.89 15.88
N ALA A 171 -9.68 -4.21 14.69
CA ALA A 171 -8.63 -5.21 14.54
C ALA A 171 -7.35 -4.82 15.30
N SER A 172 -6.95 -3.55 15.26
CA SER A 172 -5.75 -3.07 15.94
C SER A 172 -5.86 -3.18 17.47
N PHE A 173 -6.97 -2.76 18.03
CA PHE A 173 -7.20 -2.93 19.48
C PHE A 173 -7.32 -4.39 19.89
N LEU A 174 -7.98 -5.21 19.08
CA LEU A 174 -8.08 -6.64 19.33
C LEU A 174 -6.71 -7.32 19.26
N ASN A 175 -5.88 -6.94 18.27
CA ASN A 175 -4.52 -7.46 18.12
C ASN A 175 -3.68 -7.16 19.36
N ILE A 176 -3.60 -5.90 19.81
CA ILE A 176 -2.84 -5.52 21.01
C ILE A 176 -3.33 -6.30 22.24
N GLY A 177 -4.64 -6.42 22.42
CA GLY A 177 -5.23 -7.19 23.53
C GLY A 177 -4.86 -8.68 23.47
N LEU A 178 -4.90 -9.28 22.27
CA LEU A 178 -4.53 -10.67 22.07
C LEU A 178 -3.03 -10.90 22.19
N ASP A 179 -2.18 -9.96 21.75
CA ASP A 179 -0.74 -10.05 21.96
C ASP A 179 -0.39 -10.14 23.44
N LEU A 180 -0.97 -9.24 24.24
CA LEU A 180 -0.77 -9.29 25.71
C LEU A 180 -1.29 -10.59 26.30
N LEU A 181 -2.47 -11.06 25.88
CA LEU A 181 -3.05 -12.30 26.37
C LEU A 181 -2.22 -13.54 25.97
N CYS A 182 -1.88 -13.67 24.67
CA CYS A 182 -1.17 -14.84 24.15
C CYS A 182 0.28 -14.88 24.62
N ILE A 183 0.95 -13.73 24.71
CA ILE A 183 2.36 -13.66 25.08
C ILE A 183 2.53 -13.72 26.59
N ILE A 184 1.78 -12.92 27.36
CA ILE A 184 2.01 -12.79 28.82
C ILE A 184 1.29 -13.90 29.57
N VAL A 185 -0.01 -14.14 29.29
CA VAL A 185 -0.82 -15.09 30.03
C VAL A 185 -0.60 -16.51 29.53
N PHE A 186 -0.72 -16.76 28.22
CA PHE A 186 -0.56 -18.09 27.65
C PHE A 186 0.89 -18.48 27.33
N LYS A 187 1.83 -17.55 27.41
CA LYS A 187 3.27 -17.77 27.16
C LYS A 187 3.58 -18.44 25.81
N MET A 188 2.81 -18.08 24.79
CA MET A 188 2.93 -18.67 23.44
C MET A 188 4.12 -18.12 22.63
N GLY A 189 4.88 -17.17 23.19
CA GLY A 189 6.06 -16.60 22.53
C GLY A 189 5.75 -15.94 21.19
N VAL A 190 6.63 -16.13 20.20
CA VAL A 190 6.51 -15.56 18.85
C VAL A 190 5.27 -16.07 18.11
N PHE A 191 4.86 -17.32 18.34
CA PHE A 191 3.62 -17.87 17.79
C PHE A 191 2.39 -17.08 18.26
N GLY A 192 2.39 -16.64 19.54
CA GLY A 192 1.30 -15.83 20.10
C GLY A 192 1.11 -14.51 19.35
N ALA A 193 2.20 -13.79 19.04
CA ALA A 193 2.16 -12.55 18.28
C ALA A 193 1.60 -12.75 16.86
N SER A 194 2.13 -13.73 16.13
CA SER A 194 1.64 -14.02 14.78
C SER A 194 0.19 -14.51 14.76
N PHE A 195 -0.21 -15.32 15.73
CA PHE A 195 -1.59 -15.78 15.89
C PHE A 195 -2.55 -14.62 16.19
N ALA A 196 -2.19 -13.71 17.10
CA ALA A 196 -2.97 -12.53 17.42
C ALA A 196 -3.22 -11.65 16.18
N THR A 197 -2.18 -11.46 15.36
CA THR A 197 -2.28 -10.73 14.10
C THR A 197 -3.25 -11.41 13.14
N VAL A 198 -3.10 -12.71 12.90
CA VAL A 198 -3.96 -13.48 11.98
C VAL A 198 -5.41 -13.51 12.46
N PHE A 199 -5.63 -13.73 13.76
CA PHE A 199 -6.97 -13.76 14.33
C PHE A 199 -7.67 -12.41 14.24
N SER A 200 -6.97 -11.31 14.51
CA SER A 200 -7.50 -9.96 14.39
C SER A 200 -7.87 -9.61 12.95
N GLN A 201 -7.07 -10.03 11.98
CA GLN A 201 -7.39 -9.90 10.56
C GLN A 201 -8.63 -10.74 10.17
N ALA A 202 -8.77 -11.95 10.74
CA ALA A 202 -9.93 -12.79 10.50
C ALA A 202 -11.21 -12.11 11.02
N VAL A 203 -11.19 -11.61 12.24
CA VAL A 203 -12.34 -10.90 12.83
C VAL A 203 -12.71 -9.66 12.01
N ALA A 204 -11.73 -8.86 11.59
CA ALA A 204 -11.97 -7.71 10.72
C ALA A 204 -12.51 -8.12 9.34
N GLY A 205 -11.96 -9.18 8.75
CA GLY A 205 -12.38 -9.70 7.45
C GLY A 205 -13.82 -10.22 7.46
N PHE A 206 -14.16 -11.08 8.41
CA PHE A 206 -15.53 -11.59 8.54
C PHE A 206 -16.51 -10.50 8.98
N GLY A 207 -16.10 -9.60 9.88
CA GLY A 207 -16.92 -8.48 10.30
C GLY A 207 -17.24 -7.53 9.14
N SER A 208 -16.26 -7.19 8.33
CA SER A 208 -16.44 -6.34 7.14
C SER A 208 -17.28 -7.04 6.07
N LEU A 209 -17.10 -8.35 5.86
CA LEU A 209 -17.92 -9.15 4.94
C LEU A 209 -19.39 -9.17 5.38
N TRP A 210 -19.63 -9.44 6.66
CA TRP A 210 -20.99 -9.40 7.24
C TRP A 210 -21.63 -8.03 7.07
N TYR A 211 -20.85 -6.97 7.32
CA TYR A 211 -21.32 -5.60 7.16
C TYR A 211 -21.70 -5.29 5.71
N ILE A 212 -20.87 -5.70 4.74
CA ILE A 212 -21.16 -5.55 3.31
C ILE A 212 -22.45 -6.30 2.95
N ALA A 213 -22.58 -7.56 3.34
CA ALA A 213 -23.74 -8.38 3.05
C ALA A 213 -25.04 -7.79 3.58
N ARG A 214 -24.98 -7.05 4.71
CA ARG A 214 -26.17 -6.46 5.34
C ARG A 214 -26.52 -5.07 4.82
N HIS A 215 -25.53 -4.24 4.47
CA HIS A 215 -25.73 -2.80 4.22
C HIS A 215 -25.48 -2.36 2.77
N TYR A 216 -24.76 -3.15 1.97
CA TYR A 216 -24.48 -2.80 0.57
C TYR A 216 -25.32 -3.66 -0.38
N HIS A 217 -26.60 -3.31 -0.46
CA HIS A 217 -27.56 -4.07 -1.29
C HIS A 217 -27.19 -4.06 -2.76
N GLU A 218 -26.49 -3.02 -3.22
CA GLU A 218 -26.03 -2.85 -4.59
C GLU A 218 -25.02 -3.94 -5.00
N LEU A 219 -24.30 -4.54 -4.05
CA LEU A 219 -23.33 -5.60 -4.29
C LEU A 219 -23.93 -7.01 -4.27
N ARG A 220 -25.21 -7.16 -3.94
CA ARG A 220 -25.86 -8.47 -3.93
C ARG A 220 -26.11 -8.94 -5.35
N TRP A 221 -25.48 -10.03 -5.72
CA TRP A 221 -25.62 -10.62 -7.05
C TRP A 221 -26.66 -11.72 -7.10
N SER A 222 -27.31 -11.88 -8.29
CA SER A 222 -28.17 -12.99 -8.62
C SER A 222 -27.35 -14.24 -9.01
N LYS A 223 -28.01 -15.40 -9.14
CA LYS A 223 -27.33 -16.63 -9.59
C LYS A 223 -26.63 -16.46 -10.96
N GLU A 224 -27.19 -15.65 -11.84
CA GLU A 224 -26.62 -15.40 -13.18
C GLU A 224 -25.43 -14.45 -13.13
N GLU A 225 -25.46 -13.43 -12.28
CA GLU A 225 -24.39 -12.46 -12.10
C GLU A 225 -23.21 -13.09 -11.32
N GLY A 226 -23.48 -14.13 -10.51
CA GLY A 226 -22.50 -14.87 -9.74
C GLY A 226 -21.68 -15.90 -10.53
N LYS A 227 -21.99 -16.12 -11.82
CA LYS A 227 -21.25 -17.07 -12.67
C LYS A 227 -19.83 -16.60 -12.92
N LEU A 228 -18.89 -17.55 -12.87
CA LEU A 228 -17.50 -17.31 -13.23
C LEU A 228 -17.42 -16.94 -14.72
N SER A 229 -16.76 -15.80 -15.02
CA SER A 229 -16.56 -15.31 -16.37
C SER A 229 -15.09 -15.03 -16.62
N CYS A 230 -14.53 -15.68 -17.65
CA CYS A 230 -13.13 -15.54 -18.01
C CYS A 230 -12.77 -14.06 -18.34
N ASP A 231 -13.65 -13.36 -19.05
CA ASP A 231 -13.43 -11.96 -19.43
C ASP A 231 -13.35 -11.03 -18.22
N HIS A 232 -14.22 -11.24 -17.22
CA HIS A 232 -14.19 -10.46 -15.98
C HIS A 232 -12.94 -10.79 -15.16
N CYS A 233 -12.62 -12.10 -15.05
CA CYS A 233 -11.42 -12.55 -14.36
C CYS A 233 -10.14 -12.00 -15.01
N LEU A 234 -10.04 -12.02 -16.33
CA LEU A 234 -8.90 -11.48 -17.04
C LEU A 234 -8.72 -9.97 -16.81
N LYS A 235 -9.82 -9.20 -16.86
CA LYS A 235 -9.78 -7.76 -16.56
C LYS A 235 -9.35 -7.49 -15.12
N LEU A 236 -9.86 -8.25 -14.15
CA LEU A 236 -9.45 -8.14 -12.75
C LEU A 236 -7.97 -8.48 -12.57
N CYS A 237 -7.48 -9.58 -13.16
CA CYS A 237 -6.08 -9.97 -13.11
C CYS A 237 -5.17 -8.93 -13.78
N ASN A 238 -5.58 -8.34 -14.90
CA ASN A 238 -4.83 -7.28 -15.58
C ASN A 238 -4.69 -5.99 -14.74
N MET A 239 -5.55 -5.78 -13.75
CA MET A 239 -5.43 -4.68 -12.79
C MET A 239 -4.70 -5.12 -11.52
N GLY A 240 -5.09 -6.27 -10.96
CA GLY A 240 -4.61 -6.73 -9.66
C GLY A 240 -3.17 -7.19 -9.69
N ILE A 241 -2.78 -8.04 -10.64
CA ILE A 241 -1.43 -8.60 -10.70
C ILE A 241 -0.35 -7.51 -10.85
N PRO A 242 -0.47 -6.55 -11.80
CA PRO A 242 0.51 -5.48 -11.89
C PRO A 242 0.59 -4.60 -10.64
N MET A 243 -0.53 -4.35 -9.94
CA MET A 243 -0.51 -3.59 -8.69
C MET A 243 0.17 -4.37 -7.56
N GLY A 244 -0.07 -5.67 -7.46
CA GLY A 244 0.64 -6.54 -6.52
C GLY A 244 2.14 -6.58 -6.81
N LEU A 245 2.52 -6.81 -8.05
CA LEU A 245 3.93 -6.82 -8.48
C LEU A 245 4.62 -5.48 -8.24
N GLN A 246 3.94 -4.36 -8.44
CA GLN A 246 4.50 -3.03 -8.14
C GLN A 246 4.94 -2.92 -6.68
N CYS A 247 4.10 -3.36 -5.73
CA CYS A 247 4.45 -3.34 -4.31
C CYS A 247 5.70 -4.19 -4.03
N SER A 248 5.75 -5.40 -4.62
CA SER A 248 6.90 -6.30 -4.47
C SER A 248 8.18 -5.74 -5.11
N ILE A 249 8.09 -5.17 -6.30
CA ILE A 249 9.24 -4.56 -7.01
C ILE A 249 9.81 -3.38 -6.21
N THR A 250 8.93 -2.55 -5.65
CA THR A 250 9.36 -1.42 -4.80
C THR A 250 10.08 -1.92 -3.53
N ALA A 251 9.58 -3.02 -2.93
CA ALA A 251 10.22 -3.66 -1.79
C ALA A 251 11.63 -4.19 -2.15
N ILE A 252 11.78 -4.87 -3.28
CA ILE A 252 13.08 -5.36 -3.76
C ILE A 252 14.06 -4.19 -3.94
N GLY A 253 13.62 -3.08 -4.54
CA GLY A 253 14.47 -1.89 -4.69
C GLY A 253 14.98 -1.33 -3.37
N SER A 254 14.14 -1.37 -2.32
CA SER A 254 14.54 -0.94 -0.97
C SER A 254 15.55 -1.91 -0.33
N VAL A 255 15.39 -3.22 -0.53
CA VAL A 255 16.32 -4.24 -0.03
C VAL A 255 17.70 -4.10 -0.71
N VAL A 256 17.73 -3.87 -2.02
CA VAL A 256 18.99 -3.65 -2.76
C VAL A 256 19.72 -2.42 -2.22
N LEU A 257 19.02 -1.30 -2.02
CA LEU A 257 19.62 -0.11 -1.43
C LEU A 257 20.13 -0.37 0.00
N GLN A 258 19.34 -1.08 0.82
CA GLN A 258 19.75 -1.43 2.18
C GLN A 258 21.03 -2.28 2.19
N GLY A 259 21.18 -3.19 1.24
CA GLY A 259 22.41 -3.97 1.08
C GLY A 259 23.66 -3.10 0.87
N ALA A 260 23.55 -2.04 0.06
CA ALA A 260 24.63 -1.09 -0.16
C ALA A 260 24.93 -0.25 1.12
N VAL A 261 23.89 0.16 1.84
CA VAL A 261 24.02 0.94 3.08
C VAL A 261 24.64 0.12 4.21
N ASN A 262 24.37 -1.19 4.29
CA ASN A 262 24.96 -2.07 5.28
C ASN A 262 26.50 -2.09 5.20
N GLY A 263 27.07 -1.83 4.01
CA GLY A 263 28.51 -1.71 3.84
C GLY A 263 29.14 -0.43 4.43
N LEU A 264 28.31 0.56 4.85
CA LEU A 264 28.79 1.82 5.43
C LEU A 264 28.96 1.78 6.97
N GLY A 265 28.56 0.68 7.62
CA GLY A 265 28.71 0.49 9.07
C GLY A 265 27.39 0.59 9.85
N SER A 266 27.42 0.09 11.08
CA SER A 266 26.25 -0.07 11.96
C SER A 266 25.54 1.25 12.27
N ASP A 267 26.30 2.30 12.51
CA ASP A 267 25.77 3.61 12.93
C ASP A 267 24.98 4.29 11.80
N ILE A 268 25.47 4.15 10.57
CA ILE A 268 24.78 4.61 9.37
C ILE A 268 23.49 3.80 9.13
N VAL A 269 23.53 2.48 9.33
CA VAL A 269 22.34 1.62 9.23
C VAL A 269 21.29 2.01 10.28
N ALA A 270 21.72 2.27 11.52
CA ALA A 270 20.83 2.74 12.58
C ALA A 270 20.21 4.09 12.25
N ALA A 271 21.01 5.05 11.77
CA ALA A 271 20.56 6.37 11.35
C ALA A 271 19.54 6.30 10.21
N GLN A 272 19.82 5.51 9.17
CA GLN A 272 18.90 5.32 8.05
C GLN A 272 17.61 4.62 8.45
N THR A 273 17.69 3.65 9.36
CA THR A 273 16.50 2.94 9.86
C THR A 273 15.59 3.88 10.63
N ALA A 274 16.13 4.67 11.54
CA ALA A 274 15.35 5.65 12.32
C ALA A 274 14.78 6.75 11.43
N GLY A 275 15.60 7.33 10.55
CA GLY A 275 15.18 8.33 9.58
C GLY A 275 14.13 7.79 8.61
N GLY A 276 14.27 6.54 8.16
CA GLY A 276 13.33 5.84 7.30
C GLY A 276 11.96 5.62 7.95
N LYS A 277 11.92 5.19 9.21
CA LYS A 277 10.67 5.07 9.97
C LYS A 277 9.97 6.41 10.15
N ALA A 278 10.70 7.46 10.49
CA ALA A 278 10.14 8.81 10.58
C ALA A 278 9.60 9.29 9.21
N ALA A 279 10.34 9.08 8.12
CA ALA A 279 9.90 9.42 6.77
C ALA A 279 8.64 8.64 6.35
N GLN A 280 8.49 7.40 6.79
CA GLN A 280 7.30 6.57 6.53
C GLN A 280 6.04 7.19 7.12
N PHE A 281 6.08 7.71 8.36
CA PHE A 281 4.94 8.42 8.95
C PHE A 281 4.53 9.65 8.13
N LEU A 282 5.50 10.34 7.56
CA LEU A 282 5.27 11.54 6.76
C LEU A 282 4.78 11.26 5.33
N SER A 283 5.01 10.06 4.81
CA SER A 283 4.50 9.66 3.49
C SER A 283 3.03 9.20 3.54
N VAL A 284 2.51 8.79 4.70
CA VAL A 284 1.13 8.29 4.87
C VAL A 284 0.06 9.23 4.32
N PRO A 285 0.08 10.55 4.54
CA PRO A 285 -0.93 11.44 3.97
C PRO A 285 -0.91 11.46 2.44
N LEU A 286 0.27 11.44 1.81
CA LEU A 286 0.40 11.41 0.35
C LEU A 286 -0.14 10.10 -0.23
N GLU A 287 0.17 8.95 0.37
CA GLU A 287 -0.36 7.64 -0.02
C GLU A 287 -1.89 7.59 0.10
N SER A 288 -2.44 8.22 1.12
CA SER A 288 -3.88 8.32 1.35
C SER A 288 -4.57 9.17 0.28
N ILE A 289 -3.95 10.27 -0.14
CA ILE A 289 -4.40 11.09 -1.28
C ILE A 289 -4.33 10.28 -2.56
N GLY A 290 -3.25 9.52 -2.78
CA GLY A 290 -3.10 8.61 -3.90
C GLY A 290 -4.25 7.61 -3.99
N THR A 291 -4.51 6.90 -2.90
CA THR A 291 -5.63 5.93 -2.82
C THR A 291 -6.98 6.59 -3.10
N ALA A 292 -7.20 7.81 -2.60
CA ALA A 292 -8.39 8.60 -2.92
C ALA A 292 -8.47 8.92 -4.42
N MET A 293 -7.34 9.21 -5.05
CA MET A 293 -7.28 9.50 -6.49
C MET A 293 -7.58 8.27 -7.34
N THR A 294 -7.18 7.06 -6.91
CA THR A 294 -7.59 5.83 -7.62
C THR A 294 -9.11 5.71 -7.70
N THR A 295 -9.80 5.81 -6.56
CA THR A 295 -11.27 5.73 -6.52
C THR A 295 -11.92 6.89 -7.27
N TYR A 296 -11.42 8.11 -7.08
CA TYR A 296 -11.93 9.30 -7.76
C TYR A 296 -11.79 9.19 -9.29
N ALA A 297 -10.62 8.81 -9.78
CA ALA A 297 -10.36 8.66 -11.21
C ALA A 297 -11.20 7.53 -11.81
N SER A 298 -11.30 6.39 -11.12
CA SER A 298 -12.09 5.24 -11.55
C SER A 298 -13.57 5.58 -11.69
N GLN A 299 -14.20 6.17 -10.67
CA GLN A 299 -15.61 6.51 -10.73
C GLN A 299 -15.91 7.57 -11.80
N ASN A 300 -15.06 8.59 -11.94
CA ASN A 300 -15.23 9.63 -12.97
C ASN A 300 -14.94 9.11 -14.39
N LEU A 301 -14.05 8.12 -14.56
CA LEU A 301 -13.87 7.41 -15.83
C LEU A 301 -15.15 6.66 -16.19
N GLY A 302 -15.73 5.91 -15.24
CA GLY A 302 -17.00 5.21 -15.43
C GLY A 302 -18.15 6.15 -15.81
N ALA A 303 -18.20 7.33 -15.21
CA ALA A 303 -19.16 8.39 -15.55
C ALA A 303 -18.81 9.12 -16.87
N HIS A 304 -17.78 8.70 -17.62
CA HIS A 304 -17.28 9.32 -18.83
C HIS A 304 -16.89 10.81 -18.69
N ASP A 305 -16.52 11.27 -17.49
CA ASP A 305 -16.10 12.65 -17.23
C ASP A 305 -14.58 12.79 -17.02
N LEU A 306 -13.84 12.68 -18.13
CA LEU A 306 -12.37 12.86 -18.14
C LEU A 306 -11.95 14.31 -17.79
N LYS A 307 -12.82 15.31 -18.01
CA LYS A 307 -12.52 16.69 -17.60
C LYS A 307 -12.47 16.78 -16.08
N ARG A 308 -13.37 16.06 -15.41
CA ARG A 308 -13.43 16.00 -13.96
C ARG A 308 -12.24 15.23 -13.38
N VAL A 309 -11.79 14.12 -14.01
CA VAL A 309 -10.55 13.43 -13.65
C VAL A 309 -9.39 14.42 -13.64
N ASN A 310 -9.23 15.23 -14.69
CA ASN A 310 -8.14 16.20 -14.79
C ASN A 310 -8.22 17.30 -13.70
N ARG A 311 -9.44 17.78 -13.39
CA ARG A 311 -9.63 18.71 -12.26
C ARG A 311 -9.24 18.07 -10.93
N GLY A 312 -9.56 16.79 -10.73
CA GLY A 312 -9.15 16.02 -9.54
C GLY A 312 -7.64 15.92 -9.42
N VAL A 313 -6.94 15.59 -10.52
CA VAL A 313 -5.47 15.52 -10.56
C VAL A 313 -4.85 16.87 -10.16
N ASN A 314 -5.29 17.98 -10.78
CA ASN A 314 -4.77 19.30 -10.44
C ASN A 314 -5.04 19.68 -8.98
N THR A 315 -6.22 19.33 -8.46
CA THR A 315 -6.58 19.55 -7.06
C THR A 315 -5.69 18.73 -6.12
N ALA A 316 -5.49 17.44 -6.43
CA ALA A 316 -4.65 16.56 -5.64
C ALA A 316 -3.18 17.00 -5.65
N LEU A 317 -2.66 17.44 -6.81
CA LEU A 317 -1.32 18.03 -6.92
C LEU A 317 -1.20 19.28 -6.04
N GLY A 318 -2.19 20.17 -6.04
CA GLY A 318 -2.22 21.35 -5.16
C GLY A 318 -2.18 20.95 -3.68
N ILE A 319 -2.99 19.97 -3.25
CA ILE A 319 -2.97 19.45 -1.87
C ILE A 319 -1.61 18.83 -1.55
N GLY A 320 -1.07 18.01 -2.46
CA GLY A 320 0.23 17.35 -2.29
C GLY A 320 1.38 18.35 -2.17
N CYS A 321 1.39 19.42 -2.97
CA CYS A 321 2.38 20.50 -2.87
C CYS A 321 2.28 21.25 -1.54
N VAL A 322 1.08 21.65 -1.13
CA VAL A 322 0.87 22.33 0.16
C VAL A 322 1.32 21.46 1.31
N TYR A 323 0.94 20.16 1.29
CA TYR A 323 1.39 19.21 2.30
C TYR A 323 2.92 19.04 2.31
N SER A 324 3.56 18.92 1.15
CA SER A 324 5.01 18.76 1.04
C SER A 324 5.77 19.95 1.61
N ILE A 325 5.32 21.18 1.30
CA ILE A 325 5.90 22.40 1.84
C ILE A 325 5.68 22.49 3.35
N ALA A 326 4.46 22.22 3.82
CA ALA A 326 4.15 22.24 5.25
C ALA A 326 4.98 21.19 6.01
N SER A 327 5.11 19.97 5.49
CA SER A 327 5.93 18.91 6.08
C SER A 327 7.40 19.31 6.15
N PHE A 328 7.94 19.90 5.08
CA PHE A 328 9.32 20.38 5.08
C PHE A 328 9.55 21.44 6.18
N ILE A 329 8.65 22.43 6.30
CA ILE A 329 8.75 23.47 7.32
C ILE A 329 8.64 22.87 8.74
N ILE A 330 7.66 22.01 8.98
CA ILE A 330 7.46 21.36 10.28
C ILE A 330 8.68 20.54 10.68
N LEU A 331 9.26 19.80 9.74
CA LEU A 331 10.44 18.97 9.99
C LEU A 331 11.68 19.76 10.36
N ARG A 332 11.80 21.01 9.91
CA ARG A 332 12.92 21.88 10.34
C ARG A 332 12.93 22.13 11.85
N PHE A 333 11.79 21.99 12.52
CA PHE A 333 11.65 22.22 13.96
C PHE A 333 11.39 20.93 14.76
N ALA A 334 10.85 19.88 14.11
CA ALA A 334 10.38 18.68 14.77
C ALA A 334 11.19 17.42 14.44
N ASP A 335 12.25 17.49 13.61
CA ASP A 335 13.05 16.35 13.18
C ASP A 335 13.66 15.59 14.37
N LYS A 336 14.28 16.30 15.32
CA LYS A 336 14.84 15.69 16.54
C LYS A 336 13.80 14.98 17.38
N LEU A 337 12.60 15.54 17.49
CA LEU A 337 11.52 14.94 18.26
C LEU A 337 11.05 13.62 17.58
N LEU A 338 10.89 13.64 16.26
CA LEU A 338 10.46 12.47 15.51
C LEU A 338 11.51 11.36 15.50
N ILE A 339 12.78 11.68 15.31
CA ILE A 339 13.88 10.72 15.34
C ILE A 339 14.08 10.18 16.76
N GLY A 340 13.94 11.05 17.78
CA GLY A 340 14.03 10.70 19.19
C GLY A 340 12.98 9.68 19.68
N LEU A 341 11.94 9.40 18.88
CA LEU A 341 11.04 8.28 19.13
C LEU A 341 11.70 6.91 18.87
N PHE A 342 12.81 6.90 18.12
CA PHE A 342 13.48 5.68 17.63
C PHE A 342 14.94 5.59 18.08
N LEU A 343 15.57 6.68 18.51
CA LEU A 343 16.98 6.78 18.93
C LEU A 343 17.09 7.46 20.28
N ASP A 344 18.03 7.00 21.10
CA ASP A 344 18.37 7.62 22.36
C ASP A 344 19.10 8.96 22.14
N ALA A 345 18.86 9.92 23.00
CA ALA A 345 19.42 11.28 22.91
C ALA A 345 20.95 11.35 23.04
N GLY A 346 21.60 10.28 23.50
CA GLY A 346 23.06 10.17 23.64
C GLY A 346 23.82 9.92 22.34
N GLU A 347 23.14 9.46 21.29
CA GLU A 347 23.73 9.04 20.00
C GLU A 347 23.80 10.23 19.03
N VAL A 348 24.66 11.22 19.31
CA VAL A 348 24.71 12.52 18.61
C VAL A 348 25.00 12.36 17.11
N GLU A 349 25.94 11.49 16.74
CA GLU A 349 26.35 11.27 15.35
C GLU A 349 25.27 10.54 14.55
N ILE A 350 24.67 9.50 15.14
CA ILE A 350 23.57 8.73 14.53
C ILE A 350 22.36 9.65 14.34
N MET A 351 22.06 10.50 15.32
CA MET A 351 21.01 11.50 15.25
C MET A 351 21.25 12.50 14.10
N ALA A 352 22.45 13.03 13.93
CA ALA A 352 22.80 13.97 12.87
C ALA A 352 22.66 13.32 11.48
N ASN A 353 23.08 12.07 11.33
CA ASN A 353 22.91 11.30 10.11
C ASN A 353 21.43 11.03 9.80
N ALA A 354 20.61 10.66 10.78
CA ALA A 354 19.17 10.48 10.61
C ALA A 354 18.47 11.79 10.23
N GLN A 355 18.87 12.94 10.81
CA GLN A 355 18.38 14.26 10.42
C GLN A 355 18.75 14.59 8.97
N SER A 356 19.98 14.28 8.53
CA SER A 356 20.40 14.45 7.14
C SER A 356 19.53 13.65 6.19
N PHE A 357 19.23 12.40 6.52
CA PHE A 357 18.33 11.54 5.71
C PHE A 357 16.93 12.16 5.58
N ILE A 358 16.31 12.57 6.68
CA ILE A 358 14.98 13.20 6.68
C ILE A 358 15.01 14.52 5.91
N PHE A 359 16.05 15.32 6.08
CA PHE A 359 16.20 16.60 5.38
C PHE A 359 16.17 16.39 3.86
N TRP A 360 17.05 15.54 3.32
CA TRP A 360 17.14 15.32 1.89
C TRP A 360 15.85 14.69 1.32
N ASN A 361 15.21 13.78 2.03
CA ASN A 361 13.93 13.23 1.60
C ASN A 361 12.83 14.32 1.61
N SER A 362 12.75 15.15 2.64
CA SER A 362 11.68 16.17 2.79
C SER A 362 11.79 17.29 1.76
N VAL A 363 12.99 17.70 1.36
CA VAL A 363 13.24 18.66 0.27
C VAL A 363 12.56 18.22 -1.03
N PHE A 364 12.53 16.90 -1.28
CA PHE A 364 12.00 16.32 -2.50
C PHE A 364 10.60 15.68 -2.34
N TYR A 365 9.82 16.05 -1.33
CA TYR A 365 8.45 15.55 -1.17
C TYR A 365 7.48 16.03 -2.26
N ILE A 366 7.76 17.13 -2.96
CA ILE A 366 6.97 17.55 -4.12
C ILE A 366 7.06 16.51 -5.25
N PRO A 367 8.25 16.06 -5.72
CA PRO A 367 8.36 14.92 -6.63
C PRO A 367 7.65 13.64 -6.13
N LEU A 368 7.71 13.32 -4.84
CA LEU A 368 6.99 12.19 -4.27
C LEU A 368 5.48 12.37 -4.41
N ALA A 369 4.94 13.54 -4.11
CA ALA A 369 3.52 13.84 -4.28
C ALA A 369 3.08 13.70 -5.74
N VAL A 370 3.86 14.24 -6.68
CA VAL A 370 3.62 14.13 -8.13
C VAL A 370 3.58 12.66 -8.56
N LEU A 371 4.60 11.90 -8.18
CA LEU A 371 4.71 10.47 -8.45
C LEU A 371 3.47 9.71 -7.96
N ILE A 372 3.11 9.87 -6.69
CA ILE A 372 1.98 9.18 -6.07
C ILE A 372 0.68 9.53 -6.80
N ILE A 373 0.41 10.79 -7.03
CA ILE A 373 -0.86 11.23 -7.63
C ILE A 373 -1.01 10.70 -9.05
N TYR A 374 0.03 10.82 -9.89
CA TYR A 374 -0.03 10.28 -11.26
C TYR A 374 -0.11 8.76 -11.28
N ARG A 375 0.67 8.06 -10.46
CA ARG A 375 0.65 6.59 -10.35
C ARG A 375 -0.75 6.08 -10.04
N TYR A 376 -1.34 6.54 -8.94
CA TYR A 376 -2.64 6.08 -8.48
C TYR A 376 -3.77 6.52 -9.44
N THR A 377 -3.63 7.68 -10.08
CA THR A 377 -4.58 8.10 -11.13
C THR A 377 -4.51 7.18 -12.35
N ILE A 378 -3.31 6.85 -12.86
CA ILE A 378 -3.12 5.94 -13.99
C ILE A 378 -3.69 4.54 -13.67
N GLN A 379 -3.48 4.04 -12.45
CA GLN A 379 -4.10 2.81 -11.96
C GLN A 379 -5.63 2.91 -11.99
N GLY A 380 -6.20 3.96 -11.44
CA GLY A 380 -7.65 4.21 -11.45
C GLY A 380 -8.24 4.33 -12.86
N LEU A 381 -7.47 4.79 -13.82
CA LEU A 381 -7.84 4.81 -15.24
C LEU A 381 -7.70 3.45 -15.94
N GLY A 382 -7.20 2.42 -15.24
CA GLY A 382 -7.11 1.06 -15.77
C GLY A 382 -5.81 0.67 -16.42
N TYR A 383 -4.78 1.45 -16.25
CA TYR A 383 -3.47 1.20 -16.82
C TYR A 383 -2.46 0.80 -15.74
N SER A 384 -2.84 -0.17 -14.88
CA SER A 384 -2.01 -0.64 -13.76
C SER A 384 -0.64 -1.16 -14.20
N GLY A 385 -0.55 -1.75 -15.40
CA GLY A 385 0.73 -2.17 -15.98
C GLY A 385 1.72 -1.01 -16.19
N LEU A 386 1.25 0.16 -16.64
CA LEU A 386 2.12 1.34 -16.76
C LEU A 386 2.60 1.81 -15.38
N ALA A 387 1.72 1.80 -14.38
CA ALA A 387 2.10 2.16 -13.02
C ALA A 387 3.13 1.19 -12.41
N MET A 388 3.06 -0.11 -12.76
CA MET A 388 4.06 -1.11 -12.38
C MET A 388 5.44 -0.79 -12.96
N PHE A 389 5.54 -0.36 -14.23
CA PHE A 389 6.80 0.03 -14.84
C PHE A 389 7.45 1.24 -14.15
N ALA A 390 6.68 2.15 -13.57
CA ALA A 390 7.23 3.20 -12.72
C ALA A 390 7.90 2.62 -11.46
N GLY A 391 7.34 1.56 -10.87
CA GLY A 391 7.99 0.81 -9.78
C GLY A 391 9.33 0.18 -10.21
N VAL A 392 9.40 -0.35 -11.45
CA VAL A 392 10.67 -0.84 -12.02
C VAL A 392 11.68 0.30 -12.16
N ALA A 393 11.25 1.47 -12.66
CA ALA A 393 12.13 2.64 -12.77
C ALA A 393 12.69 3.07 -11.40
N GLU A 394 11.85 3.07 -10.35
CA GLU A 394 12.30 3.33 -8.97
C GLU A 394 13.31 2.28 -8.48
N MET A 395 13.05 1.00 -8.72
CA MET A 395 13.96 -0.08 -8.33
C MET A 395 15.32 0.07 -9.03
N VAL A 396 15.32 0.32 -10.34
CA VAL A 396 16.55 0.53 -11.12
C VAL A 396 17.32 1.75 -10.60
N ALA A 397 16.62 2.85 -10.33
CA ALA A 397 17.26 4.06 -9.81
C ALA A 397 17.90 3.82 -8.42
N ARG A 398 17.21 3.12 -7.50
CA ARG A 398 17.79 2.75 -6.20
C ARG A 398 18.97 1.81 -6.34
N ALA A 399 18.91 0.84 -7.24
CA ALA A 399 20.03 -0.06 -7.53
C ALA A 399 21.23 0.70 -8.09
N MET A 400 21.01 1.60 -9.06
CA MET A 400 22.07 2.46 -9.60
C MET A 400 22.73 3.30 -8.50
N VAL A 401 21.93 3.95 -7.66
CA VAL A 401 22.48 4.75 -6.55
C VAL A 401 23.24 3.85 -5.56
N GLY A 402 22.68 2.71 -5.19
CA GLY A 402 23.30 1.78 -4.26
C GLY A 402 24.64 1.23 -4.75
N PHE A 403 24.70 0.76 -5.99
CA PHE A 403 25.91 0.14 -6.52
C PHE A 403 26.96 1.11 -7.06
N LEU A 404 26.54 2.25 -7.64
CA LEU A 404 27.48 3.18 -8.30
C LEU A 404 27.83 4.39 -7.42
N PHE A 405 26.83 4.96 -6.72
CA PHE A 405 27.04 6.24 -6.03
C PHE A 405 27.31 6.07 -4.53
N VAL A 406 26.77 5.06 -3.86
CA VAL A 406 27.08 4.80 -2.45
C VAL A 406 28.56 4.53 -2.22
N PRO A 407 29.27 3.73 -3.06
CA PRO A 407 30.72 3.57 -2.92
C PRO A 407 31.53 4.85 -3.12
N LEU A 408 31.02 5.82 -3.91
CA LEU A 408 31.72 7.06 -4.26
C LEU A 408 31.42 8.19 -3.27
N TRP A 409 30.16 8.35 -2.85
CA TRP A 409 29.68 9.49 -2.06
C TRP A 409 29.23 9.09 -0.64
N GLY A 410 29.39 7.82 -0.28
CA GLY A 410 29.04 7.32 1.03
C GLY A 410 27.54 7.52 1.38
N TYR A 411 27.29 7.90 2.63
CA TYR A 411 25.94 8.06 3.15
C TYR A 411 25.10 9.14 2.47
N PHE A 412 25.74 10.19 1.92
CA PHE A 412 25.02 11.22 1.18
C PHE A 412 24.26 10.61 -0.02
N ALA A 413 24.88 9.69 -0.77
CA ALA A 413 24.20 8.99 -1.86
C ALA A 413 22.98 8.18 -1.36
N ALA A 414 23.09 7.53 -0.21
CA ALA A 414 21.98 6.81 0.39
C ALA A 414 20.81 7.74 0.78
N CYS A 415 21.11 8.95 1.28
CA CYS A 415 20.09 9.95 1.60
C CYS A 415 19.30 10.43 0.39
N ILE A 416 19.93 10.55 -0.79
CA ILE A 416 19.29 11.02 -2.01
C ILE A 416 18.72 9.90 -2.88
N ALA A 417 18.91 8.64 -2.52
CA ALA A 417 18.48 7.48 -3.31
C ALA A 417 16.97 7.47 -3.58
N ASN A 418 16.15 7.78 -2.56
CA ASN A 418 14.69 7.90 -2.73
C ASN A 418 14.31 9.10 -3.61
N PRO A 419 14.79 10.33 -3.38
CA PRO A 419 14.62 11.45 -4.31
C PRO A 419 14.92 11.13 -5.76
N VAL A 420 16.08 10.51 -6.04
CA VAL A 420 16.45 10.10 -7.40
C VAL A 420 15.43 9.12 -7.97
N ALA A 421 15.01 8.13 -7.21
CA ALA A 421 14.00 7.17 -7.64
C ALA A 421 12.66 7.85 -7.96
N TRP A 422 12.25 8.85 -7.17
CA TRP A 422 11.02 9.62 -7.41
C TRP A 422 11.09 10.44 -8.71
N PHE A 423 12.23 11.05 -9.02
CA PHE A 423 12.42 11.75 -10.30
C PHE A 423 12.36 10.78 -11.49
N PHE A 424 13.01 9.62 -11.40
CA PHE A 424 12.95 8.61 -12.47
C PHE A 424 11.52 8.15 -12.72
N ALA A 425 10.75 7.89 -11.66
CA ALA A 425 9.36 7.52 -11.79
C ALA A 425 8.47 8.66 -12.34
N CYS A 426 8.68 9.91 -11.92
CA CYS A 426 7.97 11.07 -12.44
C CYS A 426 8.23 11.27 -13.94
N PHE A 427 9.49 11.11 -14.37
CA PHE A 427 9.88 11.23 -15.78
C PHE A 427 9.14 10.23 -16.67
N PHE A 428 8.81 9.05 -16.13
CA PHE A 428 7.99 8.05 -16.82
C PHE A 428 6.48 8.32 -16.68
N LEU A 429 6.00 8.61 -15.48
CA LEU A 429 4.56 8.69 -15.17
C LEU A 429 3.87 9.92 -15.77
N ILE A 430 4.56 11.07 -15.82
CA ILE A 430 3.98 12.29 -16.36
C ILE A 430 3.64 12.13 -17.85
N PRO A 431 4.56 11.73 -18.75
CA PRO A 431 4.23 11.44 -20.13
C PRO A 431 3.18 10.33 -20.27
N ALA A 432 3.29 9.24 -19.48
CA ALA A 432 2.33 8.14 -19.51
C ALA A 432 0.90 8.61 -19.22
N TYR A 433 0.71 9.50 -18.25
CA TYR A 433 -0.61 10.07 -17.97
C TYR A 433 -1.19 10.83 -19.16
N PHE A 434 -0.40 11.67 -19.82
CA PHE A 434 -0.88 12.44 -20.98
C PHE A 434 -1.21 11.53 -22.18
N VAL A 435 -0.43 10.47 -22.39
CA VAL A 435 -0.69 9.46 -23.44
C VAL A 435 -2.02 8.72 -23.14
N VAL A 436 -2.17 8.23 -21.91
CA VAL A 436 -3.40 7.55 -21.47
C VAL A 436 -4.61 8.46 -21.62
N ARG A 437 -4.50 9.70 -21.16
CA ARG A 437 -5.57 10.68 -21.28
C ARG A 437 -5.96 10.95 -22.74
N LYS A 438 -4.99 11.15 -23.64
CA LYS A 438 -5.24 11.37 -25.07
C LYS A 438 -5.94 10.16 -25.69
N LYS A 439 -5.49 8.94 -25.36
CA LYS A 439 -6.14 7.71 -25.84
C LYS A 439 -7.61 7.63 -25.41
N LEU A 440 -7.90 7.86 -24.13
CA LEU A 440 -9.27 7.82 -23.60
C LEU A 440 -10.16 8.93 -24.18
N MET A 441 -9.60 10.09 -24.50
CA MET A 441 -10.36 11.17 -25.18
C MET A 441 -10.72 10.76 -26.61
N ASN A 442 -9.80 10.20 -27.37
CA ASN A 442 -10.03 9.73 -28.74
C ASN A 442 -11.08 8.60 -28.79
N GLU A 443 -11.02 7.64 -27.84
CA GLU A 443 -12.01 6.57 -27.73
C GLU A 443 -13.42 7.13 -27.49
N LYS A 444 -13.56 8.16 -26.66
CA LYS A 444 -14.84 8.84 -26.40
C LYS A 444 -15.38 9.56 -27.62
N GLU A 445 -14.52 10.21 -28.41
CA GLU A 445 -14.92 10.88 -29.64
C GLU A 445 -15.39 9.88 -30.70
N ASN A 446 -14.66 8.77 -30.86
CA ASN A 446 -15.04 7.70 -31.80
C ASN A 446 -16.39 7.07 -31.42
N GLN A 447 -16.67 6.82 -30.16
CA GLN A 447 -17.97 6.29 -29.70
C GLN A 447 -19.11 7.25 -30.01
N LYS A 448 -18.91 8.55 -29.82
CA LYS A 448 -19.91 9.57 -30.20
C LYS A 448 -20.14 9.62 -31.72
N GLY A 449 -19.08 9.53 -32.53
CA GLY A 449 -19.18 9.50 -33.99
C GLY A 449 -19.95 8.28 -34.51
N HIS A 450 -19.74 7.09 -33.90
CA HIS A 450 -20.53 5.90 -34.26
C HIS A 450 -21.99 5.98 -33.80
N ALA A 451 -22.27 6.55 -32.62
CA ALA A 451 -23.64 6.75 -32.16
C ALA A 451 -24.45 7.71 -33.06
N VAL A 452 -23.83 8.79 -33.54
CA VAL A 452 -24.44 9.73 -34.48
C VAL A 452 -24.66 9.07 -35.86
N ARG A 453 -23.75 8.26 -36.37
CA ARG A 453 -23.90 7.53 -37.64
C ARG A 453 -25.03 6.49 -37.62
N ASN A 454 -25.27 5.86 -36.47
CA ASN A 454 -26.32 4.85 -36.31
C ASN A 454 -27.70 5.46 -36.04
N SER A 455 -27.78 6.77 -35.78
CA SER A 455 -29.02 7.51 -35.57
C SER A 455 -29.50 8.31 -36.82
N LEU A 456 -28.68 8.31 -37.86
CA LEU A 456 -29.01 8.81 -39.22
C LEU A 456 -29.34 7.64 -40.14
#